data_b6c026dd2fca49902cc856b2b3a2669c
#
_entry.id   b6c026dd2fca49902cc856b2b3a2669c
#
_cell.length_a   1.000
_cell.length_b   1.000
_cell.length_c   1.000
_cell.angle_alpha   90.00
_cell.angle_beta   90.00
_cell.angle_gamma   90.00
#
_symmetry.space_group_name_H-M   'P 1'
#
loop_
_entity.id
_entity.type
_entity.pdbx_description
1 polymer ?
#
loop_
_entity_poly.entity_id
_entity_poly.type
_entity_poly.pdbx_seq_one_letter_code
_entity_poly.pdbx_strand_id
1 'polypeptide(L)'
;PMNFNMDSLGYNSDVIRKEPGELSWGELFNPQWRGRAAVLADPRIALEDTANAAEALDLLSFQDKGNMSEEEIDGMFKILDELKKKKHFRAFWTTFDESVNLMQSGEVVIESMWSPAVALLQSSGEPVRYAAPKEGFRGWFGHLGFPSHLTEDESKLQAAYDYANWWHSGVPGAIMMRQGYYNAVQGTSRRFVKPFEWDY
;
A
#
# COMPACT_ATOMS: atom_id res chain seq x y z
N PRO A 1 10.46 -14.30 -3.69
CA PRO A 1 9.20 -13.67 -3.22
C PRO A 1 7.99 -14.52 -3.60
N MET A 2 6.93 -14.46 -2.79
CA MET A 2 5.66 -15.14 -3.04
C MET A 2 4.63 -14.17 -3.62
N ASN A 3 4.52 -13.03 -3.02
CA ASN A 3 3.70 -11.92 -3.45
C ASN A 3 4.48 -10.62 -3.28
N PHE A 4 3.96 -9.57 -3.87
CA PHE A 4 4.42 -8.21 -3.67
C PHE A 4 3.22 -7.27 -3.69
N ASN A 5 3.44 -6.05 -3.24
CA ASN A 5 2.48 -4.99 -3.43
C ASN A 5 3.20 -3.67 -3.69
N MET A 6 2.46 -2.77 -4.31
CA MET A 6 2.88 -1.40 -4.56
C MET A 6 1.91 -0.51 -3.81
N ASP A 7 2.28 -0.12 -2.59
CA ASP A 7 1.42 0.72 -1.78
C ASP A 7 1.36 2.14 -2.32
N SER A 8 0.17 2.72 -2.27
CA SER A 8 -0.14 3.98 -2.90
C SER A 8 -1.31 4.70 -2.22
N LEU A 9 -1.89 5.68 -2.90
CA LEU A 9 -3.06 6.42 -2.47
C LEU A 9 -4.33 5.77 -3.02
N GLY A 10 -5.29 5.48 -2.13
CA GLY A 10 -6.68 5.27 -2.51
C GLY A 10 -7.40 6.60 -2.52
N TYR A 11 -8.26 6.84 -3.52
CA TYR A 11 -9.01 8.09 -3.62
C TYR A 11 -10.39 7.89 -4.21
N ASN A 12 -11.34 8.74 -3.80
CA ASN A 12 -12.68 8.79 -4.36
C ASN A 12 -12.65 9.55 -5.69
N SER A 13 -12.91 8.85 -6.80
CA SER A 13 -12.82 9.40 -8.16
C SER A 13 -13.96 10.36 -8.53
N ASP A 14 -15.08 10.34 -7.81
CA ASP A 14 -16.15 11.32 -8.00
C ASP A 14 -15.78 12.69 -7.44
N VAL A 15 -14.90 12.71 -6.44
CA VAL A 15 -14.42 13.93 -5.78
C VAL A 15 -13.10 14.39 -6.41
N ILE A 16 -12.14 13.51 -6.53
CA ILE A 16 -10.82 13.78 -7.13
C ILE A 16 -10.86 13.27 -8.58
N ARG A 17 -11.27 14.15 -9.50
CA ARG A 17 -11.47 13.84 -10.92
C ARG A 17 -10.16 13.82 -11.68
N LYS A 18 -9.29 12.87 -11.35
CA LYS A 18 -8.00 12.61 -11.99
C LYS A 18 -7.90 11.14 -12.36
N GLU A 19 -7.21 10.85 -13.44
CA GLU A 19 -6.84 9.47 -13.74
C GLU A 19 -5.71 9.01 -12.80
N PRO A 20 -5.59 7.68 -12.52
CA PRO A 20 -4.58 7.17 -11.57
C PRO A 20 -3.16 7.69 -11.81
N GLY A 21 -2.72 7.76 -13.06
CA GLY A 21 -1.38 8.24 -13.45
C GLY A 21 -1.21 9.76 -13.41
N GLU A 22 -2.25 10.51 -13.13
CA GLU A 22 -2.18 11.98 -12.99
C GLU A 22 -2.00 12.42 -11.55
N LEU A 23 -2.17 11.50 -10.59
CA LEU A 23 -1.96 11.81 -9.18
C LEU A 23 -0.47 11.92 -8.85
N SER A 24 -0.21 12.69 -7.81
CA SER A 24 1.06 12.80 -7.11
C SER A 24 0.83 12.43 -5.64
N TRP A 25 1.84 11.91 -4.96
CA TRP A 25 1.80 11.77 -3.50
C TRP A 25 1.50 13.09 -2.79
N GLY A 26 1.88 14.23 -3.40
CA GLY A 26 1.58 15.56 -2.89
C GLY A 26 0.09 15.84 -2.68
N GLU A 27 -0.81 15.10 -3.36
CA GLU A 27 -2.25 15.21 -3.11
C GLU A 27 -2.64 14.85 -1.67
N LEU A 28 -1.88 13.99 -1.01
CA LEU A 28 -2.12 13.63 0.39
C LEU A 28 -2.06 14.85 1.32
N PHE A 29 -1.25 15.87 0.99
CA PHE A 29 -1.10 17.12 1.75
C PHE A 29 -1.84 18.30 1.14
N ASN A 30 -2.56 18.09 0.04
CA ASN A 30 -3.28 19.18 -0.64
C ASN A 30 -4.32 19.81 0.32
N PRO A 31 -4.24 21.12 0.59
CA PRO A 31 -5.17 21.82 1.52
C PRO A 31 -6.64 21.67 1.16
N GLN A 32 -6.96 21.35 -0.10
CA GLN A 32 -8.33 21.10 -0.56
C GLN A 32 -8.97 19.91 0.17
N TRP A 33 -8.15 18.93 0.59
CA TRP A 33 -8.61 17.74 1.29
C TRP A 33 -8.49 17.84 2.82
N ARG A 34 -8.31 19.05 3.34
CA ARG A 34 -8.21 19.27 4.78
C ARG A 34 -9.40 18.70 5.54
N GLY A 35 -9.11 17.85 6.53
CA GLY A 35 -10.12 17.15 7.33
C GLY A 35 -10.78 15.97 6.58
N ARG A 36 -10.25 15.62 5.39
CA ARG A 36 -10.75 14.53 4.54
C ARG A 36 -9.63 13.64 3.99
N ALA A 37 -8.43 13.70 4.56
CA ALA A 37 -7.31 12.83 4.27
C ALA A 37 -7.04 11.88 5.45
N ALA A 38 -6.50 10.70 5.21
CA ALA A 38 -6.07 9.76 6.26
C ALA A 38 -4.75 9.06 5.90
N VAL A 39 -4.09 8.54 6.92
CA VAL A 39 -2.80 7.82 6.79
C VAL A 39 -2.82 6.63 7.73
N LEU A 40 -2.13 5.54 7.35
CA LEU A 40 -1.87 4.42 8.24
C LEU A 40 -1.05 4.88 9.47
N ALA A 41 -1.43 4.42 10.66
CA ALA A 41 -0.78 4.79 11.92
C ALA A 41 0.51 3.98 12.24
N ASP A 42 0.99 3.13 11.35
CA ASP A 42 2.29 2.49 11.51
C ASP A 42 3.40 3.53 11.33
N PRO A 43 4.27 3.77 12.32
CA PRO A 43 5.23 4.88 12.27
C PRO A 43 6.18 4.82 11.07
N ARG A 44 6.62 3.62 10.69
CA ARG A 44 7.54 3.43 9.57
C ARG A 44 6.83 3.70 8.24
N ILE A 45 5.69 3.06 8.04
CA ILE A 45 4.90 3.19 6.81
C ILE A 45 4.39 4.62 6.65
N ALA A 46 3.85 5.22 7.73
CA ALA A 46 3.39 6.60 7.71
C ALA A 46 4.50 7.59 7.34
N LEU A 47 5.71 7.41 7.88
CA LEU A 47 6.84 8.26 7.54
C LEU A 47 7.23 8.13 6.07
N GLU A 48 7.32 6.92 5.52
CA GLU A 48 7.66 6.70 4.12
C GLU A 48 6.58 7.30 3.18
N ASP A 49 5.30 7.07 3.46
CA ASP A 49 4.19 7.57 2.64
C ASP A 49 4.12 9.11 2.70
N THR A 50 4.29 9.69 3.89
CA THR A 50 4.29 11.14 4.05
C THR A 50 5.56 11.80 3.54
N ALA A 51 6.70 11.10 3.55
CA ALA A 51 7.94 11.55 2.92
C ALA A 51 7.79 11.65 1.39
N ASN A 52 7.11 10.68 0.76
CA ASN A 52 6.76 10.78 -0.66
C ASN A 52 5.93 12.04 -0.95
N ALA A 53 4.96 12.36 -0.08
CA ALA A 53 4.16 13.57 -0.23
C ALA A 53 4.97 14.86 0.00
N ALA A 54 5.86 14.87 0.98
CA ALA A 54 6.71 16.01 1.27
C ALA A 54 7.71 16.30 0.12
N GLU A 55 8.33 15.26 -0.42
CA GLU A 55 9.25 15.37 -1.55
C GLU A 55 8.52 15.83 -2.82
N ALA A 56 7.35 15.27 -3.10
CA ALA A 56 6.52 15.66 -4.25
C ALA A 56 6.10 17.14 -4.25
N LEU A 57 6.14 17.78 -3.08
CA LEU A 57 5.81 19.21 -2.88
C LEU A 57 7.05 20.07 -2.61
N ASP A 58 8.26 19.53 -2.79
CA ASP A 58 9.52 20.22 -2.51
C ASP A 58 9.64 20.77 -1.07
N LEU A 59 8.96 20.12 -0.10
CA LEU A 59 9.00 20.53 1.32
C LEU A 59 10.23 19.97 2.03
N LEU A 60 10.71 18.82 1.62
CA LEU A 60 11.89 18.14 2.15
C LEU A 60 12.45 17.23 1.07
N SER A 61 13.77 17.07 1.03
CA SER A 61 14.46 16.13 0.17
C SER A 61 15.11 15.02 1.00
N PHE A 62 15.17 13.82 0.44
CA PHE A 62 15.70 12.64 1.13
C PHE A 62 16.84 12.01 0.32
N GLN A 63 17.84 11.51 1.01
CA GLN A 63 18.86 10.68 0.39
C GLN A 63 18.33 9.27 0.11
N ASP A 64 17.65 8.69 1.10
CA ASP A 64 17.00 7.39 1.01
C ASP A 64 15.79 7.35 1.97
N LYS A 65 14.59 7.40 1.42
CA LYS A 65 13.34 7.36 2.22
C LYS A 65 13.15 6.06 3.00
N GLY A 66 13.79 4.97 2.58
CA GLY A 66 13.78 3.69 3.32
C GLY A 66 14.81 3.65 4.46
N ASN A 67 15.71 4.62 4.53
CA ASN A 67 16.77 4.73 5.56
C ASN A 67 17.06 6.19 5.89
N MET A 68 16.04 6.88 6.39
CA MET A 68 16.11 8.31 6.71
C MET A 68 17.09 8.61 7.83
N SER A 69 17.81 9.72 7.71
CA SER A 69 18.64 10.28 8.79
C SER A 69 17.77 10.87 9.92
N GLU A 70 18.36 11.13 11.08
CA GLU A 70 17.65 11.79 12.20
C GLU A 70 17.13 13.17 11.78
N GLU A 71 17.91 13.93 11.01
CA GLU A 71 17.53 15.25 10.51
C GLU A 71 16.35 15.18 9.54
N GLU A 72 16.30 14.16 8.67
CA GLU A 72 15.18 13.94 7.75
C GLU A 72 13.92 13.55 8.53
N ILE A 73 14.03 12.66 9.53
CA ILE A 73 12.93 12.28 10.42
C ILE A 73 12.41 13.50 11.20
N ASP A 74 13.29 14.29 11.80
CA ASP A 74 12.92 15.52 12.52
C ASP A 74 12.24 16.54 11.59
N GLY A 75 12.72 16.65 10.36
CA GLY A 75 12.10 17.47 9.32
C GLY A 75 10.67 17.02 9.00
N MET A 76 10.47 15.71 8.85
CA MET A 76 9.14 15.13 8.64
C MET A 76 8.20 15.38 9.82
N PHE A 77 8.66 15.20 11.06
CA PHE A 77 7.81 15.48 12.22
C PHE A 77 7.39 16.95 12.31
N LYS A 78 8.25 17.90 11.93
CA LYS A 78 7.86 19.32 11.85
C LYS A 78 6.74 19.54 10.85
N ILE A 79 6.82 18.92 9.66
CA ILE A 79 5.76 19.00 8.63
C ILE A 79 4.46 18.38 9.15
N LEU A 80 4.53 17.18 9.74
CA LEU A 80 3.37 16.46 10.26
C LEU A 80 2.70 17.20 11.43
N ASP A 81 3.48 17.84 12.31
CA ASP A 81 2.97 18.68 13.39
C ASP A 81 2.21 19.89 12.87
N GLU A 82 2.69 20.55 11.81
CA GLU A 82 1.98 21.65 11.18
C GLU A 82 0.67 21.19 10.52
N LEU A 83 0.66 20.03 9.87
CA LEU A 83 -0.55 19.42 9.30
C LEU A 83 -1.54 19.05 10.41
N LYS A 84 -1.05 18.52 11.54
CA LYS A 84 -1.86 18.20 12.73
C LYS A 84 -2.48 19.46 13.33
N LYS A 85 -1.72 20.54 13.54
CA LYS A 85 -2.23 21.84 14.02
C LYS A 85 -3.32 22.39 13.10
N LYS A 86 -3.18 22.20 11.81
CA LYS A 86 -4.17 22.57 10.80
C LYS A 86 -5.36 21.64 10.73
N LYS A 87 -5.37 20.52 11.49
CA LYS A 87 -6.37 19.46 11.42
C LYS A 87 -6.53 18.92 9.99
N HIS A 88 -5.40 18.69 9.32
CA HIS A 88 -5.40 18.26 7.91
C HIS A 88 -5.92 16.84 7.79
N PHE A 89 -5.39 15.91 8.59
CA PHE A 89 -5.85 14.53 8.60
C PHE A 89 -7.14 14.36 9.40
N ARG A 90 -8.10 13.62 8.83
CA ARG A 90 -9.33 13.21 9.49
C ARG A 90 -9.05 12.08 10.48
N ALA A 91 -8.18 11.14 10.10
CA ALA A 91 -7.87 9.97 10.90
C ALA A 91 -6.44 9.46 10.61
N PHE A 92 -5.95 8.70 11.60
CA PHE A 92 -4.80 7.79 11.46
C PHE A 92 -5.34 6.40 11.72
N TRP A 93 -5.54 5.61 10.68
CA TRP A 93 -6.15 4.30 10.78
C TRP A 93 -5.12 3.21 11.15
N THR A 94 -5.57 2.18 11.84
CA THR A 94 -4.71 1.10 12.36
C THR A 94 -5.09 -0.27 11.83
N THR A 95 -6.32 -0.43 11.34
CA THR A 95 -6.83 -1.70 10.83
C THR A 95 -7.33 -1.56 9.39
N PHE A 96 -7.34 -2.68 8.69
CA PHE A 96 -7.88 -2.77 7.33
C PHE A 96 -9.33 -2.25 7.25
N ASP A 97 -10.17 -2.65 8.22
CA ASP A 97 -11.58 -2.26 8.24
C ASP A 97 -11.77 -0.76 8.51
N GLU A 98 -10.91 -0.14 9.32
CA GLU A 98 -10.94 1.31 9.53
C GLU A 98 -10.68 2.07 8.22
N SER A 99 -9.65 1.68 7.45
CA SER A 99 -9.35 2.28 6.15
C SER A 99 -10.54 2.14 5.19
N VAL A 100 -11.09 0.93 5.05
CA VAL A 100 -12.27 0.69 4.21
C VAL A 100 -13.47 1.55 4.63
N ASN A 101 -13.77 1.60 5.93
CA ASN A 101 -14.91 2.35 6.45
C ASN A 101 -14.77 3.86 6.27
N LEU A 102 -13.58 4.42 6.47
CA LEU A 102 -13.30 5.85 6.28
C LEU A 102 -13.57 6.28 4.83
N MET A 103 -13.12 5.49 3.87
CA MET A 103 -13.33 5.78 2.45
C MET A 103 -14.80 5.55 2.05
N GLN A 104 -15.40 4.43 2.47
CA GLN A 104 -16.78 4.06 2.13
C GLN A 104 -17.81 5.05 2.70
N SER A 105 -17.60 5.53 3.93
CA SER A 105 -18.49 6.53 4.54
C SER A 105 -18.37 7.93 3.92
N GLY A 106 -17.33 8.17 3.09
CA GLY A 106 -17.03 9.49 2.53
C GLY A 106 -16.44 10.48 3.53
N GLU A 107 -16.10 10.05 4.76
CA GLU A 107 -15.36 10.88 5.73
C GLU A 107 -13.98 11.24 5.19
N VAL A 108 -13.39 10.36 4.40
CA VAL A 108 -12.09 10.52 3.74
C VAL A 108 -12.28 10.42 2.23
N VAL A 109 -11.53 11.20 1.49
CA VAL A 109 -11.54 11.19 0.02
C VAL A 109 -10.21 10.79 -0.58
N ILE A 110 -9.16 10.78 0.24
CA ILE A 110 -7.82 10.34 -0.12
C ILE A 110 -7.11 9.81 1.11
N GLU A 111 -6.45 8.68 0.98
CA GLU A 111 -5.62 8.12 2.05
C GLU A 111 -4.48 7.27 1.51
N SER A 112 -3.39 7.13 2.28
CA SER A 112 -2.45 6.04 2.05
C SER A 112 -3.18 4.73 2.32
N MET A 113 -3.22 3.83 1.36
CA MET A 113 -4.15 2.71 1.36
C MET A 113 -3.50 1.47 0.75
N TRP A 114 -3.93 0.30 1.19
CA TRP A 114 -3.52 -0.96 0.59
C TRP A 114 -4.41 -1.34 -0.60
N SER A 115 -3.82 -1.88 -1.66
CA SER A 115 -4.56 -2.31 -2.84
C SER A 115 -5.71 -3.29 -2.56
N PRO A 116 -5.63 -4.23 -1.59
CA PRO A 116 -6.78 -5.07 -1.22
C PRO A 116 -7.99 -4.28 -0.72
N ALA A 117 -7.78 -3.17 -0.01
CA ALA A 117 -8.88 -2.34 0.46
C ALA A 117 -9.57 -1.61 -0.71
N VAL A 118 -8.78 -1.13 -1.67
CA VAL A 118 -9.33 -0.55 -2.90
C VAL A 118 -10.10 -1.60 -3.70
N ALA A 119 -9.56 -2.81 -3.88
CA ALA A 119 -10.23 -3.90 -4.58
C ALA A 119 -11.57 -4.26 -3.92
N LEU A 120 -11.62 -4.30 -2.58
CA LEU A 120 -12.86 -4.54 -1.84
C LEU A 120 -13.90 -3.43 -2.09
N LEU A 121 -13.50 -2.17 -2.00
CA LEU A 121 -14.38 -1.03 -2.23
C LEU A 121 -14.93 -1.01 -3.67
N GLN A 122 -14.08 -1.26 -4.65
CA GLN A 122 -14.49 -1.37 -6.06
C GLN A 122 -15.46 -2.52 -6.29
N SER A 123 -15.23 -3.68 -5.66
CA SER A 123 -16.15 -4.83 -5.76
C SER A 123 -17.52 -4.54 -5.13
N SER A 124 -17.57 -3.59 -4.19
CA SER A 124 -18.81 -3.11 -3.56
C SER A 124 -19.48 -1.97 -4.35
N GLY A 125 -18.90 -1.56 -5.48
CA GLY A 125 -19.44 -0.50 -6.34
C GLY A 125 -19.08 0.92 -5.92
N GLU A 126 -18.14 1.08 -4.97
CA GLU A 126 -17.67 2.39 -4.53
C GLU A 126 -16.78 3.04 -5.59
N PRO A 127 -16.88 4.36 -5.81
CA PRO A 127 -16.09 5.08 -6.81
C PRO A 127 -14.67 5.35 -6.29
N VAL A 128 -13.97 4.29 -5.90
CA VAL A 128 -12.62 4.37 -5.37
C VAL A 128 -11.62 3.86 -6.41
N ARG A 129 -10.54 4.60 -6.62
CA ARG A 129 -9.43 4.22 -7.50
C ARG A 129 -8.13 4.18 -6.74
N TYR A 130 -7.20 3.40 -7.25
CA TYR A 130 -5.83 3.35 -6.75
C TYR A 130 -4.94 4.21 -7.62
N ALA A 131 -4.17 5.11 -7.01
CA ALA A 131 -3.28 6.00 -7.74
C ALA A 131 -2.07 5.24 -8.29
N ALA A 132 -1.59 5.68 -9.44
CA ALA A 132 -0.27 5.38 -9.98
C ALA A 132 0.58 6.68 -9.93
N PRO A 133 1.11 7.06 -8.75
CA PRO A 133 1.69 8.37 -8.55
C PRO A 133 2.88 8.63 -9.46
N LYS A 134 3.07 9.88 -9.87
CA LYS A 134 4.18 10.30 -10.74
C LYS A 134 5.55 10.00 -10.16
N GLU A 135 5.65 10.01 -8.83
CA GLU A 135 6.87 9.75 -8.07
C GLU A 135 7.14 8.25 -7.86
N GLY A 136 6.20 7.38 -8.28
CA GLY A 136 6.28 5.94 -8.09
C GLY A 136 5.56 5.45 -6.84
N PHE A 137 5.79 4.20 -6.48
CA PHE A 137 5.11 3.47 -5.41
C PHE A 137 6.08 3.12 -4.28
N ARG A 138 5.53 2.89 -3.09
CA ARG A 138 6.25 2.19 -2.03
C ARG A 138 6.05 0.68 -2.22
N GLY A 139 7.10 -0.02 -2.67
CA GLY A 139 7.05 -1.46 -2.92
C GLY A 139 7.43 -2.30 -1.70
N TRP A 140 6.76 -3.43 -1.50
CA TRP A 140 7.18 -4.45 -0.56
C TRP A 140 6.99 -5.86 -1.13
N PHE A 141 7.74 -6.82 -0.57
CA PHE A 141 7.79 -8.18 -1.06
C PHE A 141 7.62 -9.17 0.09
N GLY A 142 6.65 -10.08 -0.06
CA GLY A 142 6.49 -11.22 0.85
C GLY A 142 7.45 -12.35 0.48
N HIS A 143 8.23 -12.82 1.45
CA HIS A 143 9.18 -13.90 1.26
C HIS A 143 8.92 -15.05 2.25
N LEU A 144 9.20 -16.27 1.83
CA LEU A 144 9.40 -17.40 2.75
C LEU A 144 10.84 -17.38 3.23
N GLY A 145 11.04 -17.34 4.52
CA GLY A 145 12.33 -17.53 5.17
C GLY A 145 12.38 -18.88 5.88
N PHE A 146 13.47 -19.60 5.71
CA PHE A 146 13.72 -20.84 6.43
C PHE A 146 14.66 -20.52 7.60
N PRO A 147 14.24 -20.77 8.86
CA PRO A 147 15.13 -20.62 10.00
C PRO A 147 16.34 -21.56 9.89
N SER A 148 17.52 -21.09 10.30
CA SER A 148 18.77 -21.85 10.14
C SER A 148 18.72 -23.24 10.79
N HIS A 149 18.08 -23.36 11.96
CA HIS A 149 17.95 -24.63 12.68
C HIS A 149 17.06 -25.68 11.95
N LEU A 150 16.34 -25.27 10.90
CA LEU A 150 15.53 -26.21 10.10
C LEU A 150 16.40 -27.23 9.36
N THR A 151 17.66 -26.88 9.07
CA THR A 151 18.62 -27.79 8.41
C THR A 151 19.07 -28.94 9.30
N GLU A 152 18.80 -28.89 10.61
CA GLU A 152 19.11 -29.93 11.56
C GLU A 152 18.08 -31.11 11.55
N ASP A 153 16.93 -30.92 10.90
CA ASP A 153 15.85 -31.88 10.78
C ASP A 153 15.43 -32.02 9.32
N GLU A 154 15.90 -33.09 8.67
CA GLU A 154 15.67 -33.32 7.25
C GLU A 154 14.17 -33.42 6.90
N SER A 155 13.35 -33.99 7.78
CA SER A 155 11.90 -34.12 7.58
C SER A 155 11.21 -32.76 7.58
N LYS A 156 11.57 -31.88 8.50
CA LYS A 156 11.03 -30.53 8.56
C LYS A 156 11.52 -29.67 7.40
N LEU A 157 12.78 -29.82 7.02
CA LEU A 157 13.33 -29.14 5.86
C LEU A 157 12.61 -29.55 4.58
N GLN A 158 12.35 -30.84 4.39
CA GLN A 158 11.59 -31.35 3.25
C GLN A 158 10.15 -30.76 3.24
N ALA A 159 9.47 -30.80 4.38
CA ALA A 159 8.13 -30.20 4.50
C ALA A 159 8.11 -28.69 4.18
N ALA A 160 9.15 -27.97 4.57
CA ALA A 160 9.28 -26.54 4.22
C ALA A 160 9.48 -26.33 2.72
N TYR A 161 10.26 -27.17 2.05
CA TYR A 161 10.39 -27.15 0.59
C TYR A 161 9.07 -27.51 -0.11
N ASP A 162 8.34 -28.51 0.39
CA ASP A 162 7.04 -28.89 -0.17
C ASP A 162 6.04 -27.74 -0.06
N TYR A 163 6.03 -27.03 1.06
CA TYR A 163 5.22 -25.81 1.23
C TYR A 163 5.63 -24.69 0.27
N ALA A 164 6.94 -24.45 0.11
CA ALA A 164 7.44 -23.46 -0.84
C ALA A 164 7.08 -23.84 -2.28
N ASN A 165 7.19 -25.11 -2.66
CA ASN A 165 6.80 -25.59 -3.97
C ASN A 165 5.30 -25.51 -4.22
N TRP A 166 4.46 -25.71 -3.19
CA TRP A 166 3.05 -25.50 -3.28
C TRP A 166 2.72 -24.02 -3.59
N TRP A 167 3.43 -23.07 -2.95
CA TRP A 167 3.31 -21.66 -3.31
C TRP A 167 3.65 -21.39 -4.78
N HIS A 168 4.68 -22.04 -5.31
CA HIS A 168 5.08 -21.92 -6.72
C HIS A 168 4.15 -22.66 -7.70
N SER A 169 3.23 -23.49 -7.22
CA SER A 169 2.25 -24.17 -8.07
C SER A 169 1.27 -23.21 -8.77
N GLY A 170 1.11 -22.02 -8.24
CA GLY A 170 0.28 -20.94 -8.76
C GLY A 170 -1.11 -20.83 -8.12
N VAL A 171 -1.60 -21.86 -7.43
CA VAL A 171 -2.91 -21.81 -6.74
C VAL A 171 -2.96 -20.74 -5.66
N PRO A 172 -1.98 -20.67 -4.71
CA PRO A 172 -1.98 -19.62 -3.71
C PRO A 172 -1.89 -18.22 -4.33
N GLY A 173 -1.07 -18.06 -5.36
CA GLY A 173 -0.95 -16.80 -6.08
C GLY A 173 -2.27 -16.32 -6.69
N ALA A 174 -3.06 -17.24 -7.28
CA ALA A 174 -4.39 -16.91 -7.80
C ALA A 174 -5.37 -16.48 -6.68
N ILE A 175 -5.27 -17.08 -5.49
CA ILE A 175 -6.08 -16.68 -4.33
C ILE A 175 -5.69 -15.28 -3.87
N MET A 176 -4.37 -14.99 -3.77
CA MET A 176 -3.87 -13.68 -3.39
C MET A 176 -4.31 -12.58 -4.38
N MET A 177 -4.29 -12.86 -5.68
CA MET A 177 -4.76 -11.92 -6.71
C MET A 177 -6.23 -11.55 -6.51
N ARG A 178 -7.11 -12.51 -6.17
CA ARG A 178 -8.52 -12.23 -5.86
C ARG A 178 -8.71 -11.37 -4.62
N GLN A 179 -7.72 -11.30 -3.76
CA GLN A 179 -7.69 -10.43 -2.58
C GLN A 179 -7.06 -9.07 -2.86
N GLY A 180 -6.66 -8.79 -4.11
CA GLY A 180 -6.05 -7.51 -4.50
C GLY A 180 -4.54 -7.41 -4.29
N TYR A 181 -3.85 -8.56 -4.05
CA TYR A 181 -2.37 -8.60 -3.99
C TYR A 181 -1.79 -8.94 -5.35
N TYR A 182 -0.61 -8.41 -5.63
CA TYR A 182 0.17 -8.82 -6.79
C TYR A 182 0.91 -10.13 -6.52
N ASN A 183 0.95 -10.98 -7.53
CA ASN A 183 1.55 -12.30 -7.43
C ASN A 183 2.94 -12.34 -8.09
N ALA A 184 3.95 -12.77 -7.33
CA ALA A 184 5.31 -12.94 -7.86
C ALA A 184 5.47 -14.16 -8.76
N VAL A 185 4.51 -15.10 -8.76
CA VAL A 185 4.56 -16.36 -9.53
C VAL A 185 3.54 -16.35 -10.66
N GLN A 186 3.59 -15.33 -11.49
CA GLN A 186 2.60 -15.03 -12.53
C GLN A 186 2.41 -16.18 -13.54
N GLY A 187 3.50 -16.78 -14.02
CA GLY A 187 3.46 -17.79 -15.07
C GLY A 187 2.63 -19.02 -14.71
N THR A 188 2.69 -19.49 -13.47
CA THR A 188 1.92 -20.66 -13.00
C THR A 188 0.53 -20.30 -12.52
N SER A 189 0.33 -19.08 -11.99
CA SER A 189 -0.97 -18.65 -11.46
C SER A 189 -1.99 -18.32 -12.54
N ARG A 190 -1.54 -17.89 -13.72
CA ARG A 190 -2.42 -17.50 -14.84
C ARG A 190 -3.46 -18.52 -15.21
N ARG A 191 -3.14 -19.82 -15.11
CA ARG A 191 -4.08 -20.94 -15.43
C ARG A 191 -5.20 -21.11 -14.40
N PHE A 192 -5.10 -20.47 -13.23
CA PHE A 192 -6.07 -20.56 -12.12
C PHE A 192 -6.93 -19.31 -11.96
N VAL A 193 -6.73 -18.29 -12.80
CA VAL A 193 -7.50 -17.05 -12.82
C VAL A 193 -8.25 -16.92 -14.14
N LYS A 194 -9.39 -16.24 -14.09
CA LYS A 194 -10.17 -15.92 -15.29
C LYS A 194 -9.52 -14.71 -16.00
N PRO A 195 -9.76 -14.53 -17.32
CA PRO A 195 -9.19 -13.40 -18.05
C PRO A 195 -9.39 -12.05 -17.36
N PHE A 196 -10.61 -11.76 -16.89
CA PHE A 196 -10.92 -10.48 -16.23
C PHE A 196 -10.26 -10.33 -14.85
N GLU A 197 -9.90 -11.42 -14.17
CA GLU A 197 -9.15 -11.38 -12.90
C GLU A 197 -7.66 -11.10 -13.13
N TRP A 198 -7.19 -11.26 -14.36
CA TRP A 198 -5.80 -11.02 -14.73
C TRP A 198 -5.53 -9.55 -15.09
N ASP A 199 -6.54 -8.86 -15.59
CA ASP A 199 -6.44 -7.48 -16.06
C ASP A 199 -6.65 -6.45 -14.91
N TYR A 200 -6.72 -6.93 -13.67
CA TYR A 200 -6.89 -6.14 -12.45
C TYR A 200 -5.56 -5.61 -11.92
#